data_6d4713c1c61e4639039c0a94090b3fbd
#
_entry.id   6d4713c1c61e4639039c0a94090b3fbd
#
_cell.length_a   1.000
_cell.length_b   1.000
_cell.length_c   1.000
_cell.angle_alpha   90.00
_cell.angle_beta   90.00
_cell.angle_gamma   90.00
#
_symmetry.space_group_name_H-M   'P 1'
#
loop_
_entity.id
_entity.type
_entity.pdbx_description
1 polymer ?
#
loop_
_entity_poly.entity_id
_entity_poly.type
_entity_poly.pdbx_seq_one_letter_code
_entity_poly.pdbx_strand_id
1 'polypeptide(L)'
;MGERQGWLLEPTFQRAVKVVAGDDRLTSDGGAILLREADHRLGLVESLAARLHDPRRPDLIRYTLLELLRQRLYALGLGYSAQDDLDRLCHDPALKLAVWDRYGEETAAERLSSQPTQSRLIDILAHHRGNREVVRDALGDWLHRWVRATGADRRVRQATIDIDSFPIEVFGRQEGAAYNGYHQAVTYHPLVASFCAGGHYDSAKDGCRLGNGFLHALLRQGNVHTADGIRRFLRNVLVRARELAWTFDVRIDAGFTEGPVLDDLTDENVHFVGRVKSNAVLQELAAPHLWRPVGRPPKGGYEDVIELGSYQAGTWKHAQRLILVIIDRPDPQTRQLPLLPDHFFLVTNWRAEKKSGVELLEHYRRRGTFEDRLGEFNAAVGPHLSSPQFHENEVLLLLSLLAYNLASLLRTELETSDGACWDLKRFQHSVLKAGGRLLKHSRRLVLMLARAVTPFWHTLAACLSRWRLPQRWTPRGPQRRIWMPPPRHAHLKLVLRS
;
A
#
# COMPACT_ATOMS: atom_id res chain seq x y z
N MET A 1 5.09 11.81 -54.94
CA MET A 1 5.68 12.90 -54.13
C MET A 1 5.21 12.66 -52.72
N GLY A 2 6.13 12.16 -51.84
CA GLY A 2 5.79 11.89 -50.45
C GLY A 2 5.54 13.18 -49.72
N GLU A 3 4.42 13.28 -49.02
CA GLU A 3 4.11 14.35 -48.12
C GLU A 3 5.28 14.50 -47.12
N ARG A 4 5.85 15.71 -47.06
CA ARG A 4 6.82 16.08 -46.03
C ARG A 4 6.10 16.01 -44.69
N GLN A 5 6.10 14.86 -44.02
CA GLN A 5 5.77 14.79 -42.61
C GLN A 5 6.69 15.78 -41.90
N GLY A 6 6.13 16.84 -41.32
CA GLY A 6 6.88 17.86 -40.62
C GLY A 6 7.69 17.22 -39.49
N TRP A 7 8.99 17.30 -39.56
CA TRP A 7 9.87 16.84 -38.49
C TRP A 7 9.70 17.74 -37.28
N LEU A 8 9.58 17.16 -36.09
CA LEU A 8 9.54 17.89 -34.83
C LEU A 8 10.91 18.40 -34.42
N LEU A 9 11.99 17.62 -34.74
CA LEU A 9 13.36 17.95 -34.42
C LEU A 9 14.31 17.23 -35.37
N GLU A 10 15.34 17.93 -35.83
CA GLU A 10 16.53 17.36 -36.45
C GLU A 10 17.73 17.64 -35.54
N PRO A 11 18.19 16.60 -34.76
CA PRO A 11 19.31 16.81 -33.87
C PRO A 11 20.61 17.14 -34.60
N THR A 12 21.35 18.11 -34.10
CA THR A 12 22.62 18.56 -34.74
C THR A 12 23.76 17.58 -34.51
N PHE A 13 23.69 16.76 -33.46
CA PHE A 13 24.70 15.75 -33.11
C PHE A 13 24.70 14.54 -34.05
N GLN A 14 23.58 14.24 -34.73
CA GLN A 14 23.45 13.12 -35.65
C GLN A 14 22.45 13.42 -36.77
N ARG A 15 22.97 13.74 -37.95
CA ARG A 15 22.16 14.17 -39.13
C ARG A 15 21.22 13.07 -39.65
N ALA A 16 21.50 11.78 -39.39
CA ALA A 16 20.65 10.69 -39.81
C ALA A 16 19.39 10.54 -38.91
N VAL A 17 19.37 11.15 -37.73
CA VAL A 17 18.24 11.09 -36.79
C VAL A 17 17.21 12.15 -37.16
N LYS A 18 15.96 11.74 -37.29
CA LYS A 18 14.80 12.61 -37.49
C LYS A 18 13.75 12.28 -36.46
N VAL A 19 13.24 13.26 -35.77
CA VAL A 19 12.15 13.10 -34.80
C VAL A 19 10.85 13.51 -35.49
N VAL A 20 9.88 12.62 -35.47
CA VAL A 20 8.54 12.83 -36.05
C VAL A 20 7.44 12.60 -35.02
N ALA A 21 6.26 13.17 -35.25
CA ALA A 21 5.12 12.87 -34.42
C ALA A 21 4.75 11.38 -34.54
N GLY A 22 4.44 10.78 -33.40
CA GLY A 22 3.97 9.38 -33.33
C GLY A 22 2.49 9.26 -33.66
N ASP A 23 2.03 8.02 -33.65
CA ASP A 23 0.61 7.62 -33.79
C ASP A 23 -0.03 7.57 -32.40
N ASP A 24 -1.31 7.92 -32.28
CA ASP A 24 -2.13 7.84 -31.05
C ASP A 24 -2.28 6.42 -30.48
N ARG A 25 -1.72 5.42 -31.15
CA ARG A 25 -1.68 4.02 -30.71
C ARG A 25 -0.42 3.64 -29.94
N LEU A 26 0.47 4.59 -29.69
CA LEU A 26 1.65 4.38 -28.86
C LEU A 26 1.31 4.54 -27.39
N THR A 27 1.88 3.67 -26.56
CA THR A 27 1.80 3.77 -25.10
C THR A 27 3.17 3.63 -24.47
N SER A 28 3.37 4.29 -23.35
CA SER A 28 4.51 4.07 -22.44
C SER A 28 4.12 3.17 -21.24
N ASP A 29 2.84 2.84 -21.09
CA ASP A 29 2.21 2.32 -19.88
C ASP A 29 1.49 0.98 -20.13
N GLY A 30 2.08 0.12 -20.94
CA GLY A 30 1.52 -1.22 -21.26
C GLY A 30 1.15 -2.04 -20.02
N GLY A 31 1.86 -1.84 -18.90
CA GLY A 31 1.61 -2.49 -17.62
C GLY A 31 0.23 -2.22 -17.01
N ALA A 32 -0.52 -1.23 -17.50
CA ALA A 32 -1.93 -1.05 -17.15
C ALA A 32 -2.75 -2.33 -17.35
N ILE A 33 -2.41 -3.13 -18.36
CA ILE A 33 -3.06 -4.42 -18.65
C ILE A 33 -2.77 -5.45 -17.55
N LEU A 34 -1.57 -5.47 -16.98
CA LEU A 34 -1.24 -6.36 -15.84
C LEU A 34 -2.02 -5.98 -14.59
N LEU A 35 -2.10 -4.67 -14.29
CA LEU A 35 -2.91 -4.16 -13.18
C LEU A 35 -4.39 -4.52 -13.36
N ARG A 36 -4.92 -4.38 -14.58
CA ARG A 36 -6.29 -4.75 -14.92
C ARG A 36 -6.54 -6.25 -14.78
N GLU A 37 -5.60 -7.09 -15.23
CA GLU A 37 -5.74 -8.55 -15.12
C GLU A 37 -5.74 -9.00 -13.66
N ALA A 38 -4.85 -8.43 -12.82
CA ALA A 38 -4.83 -8.71 -11.39
C ALA A 38 -6.14 -8.26 -10.71
N ASP A 39 -6.60 -7.04 -10.98
CA ASP A 39 -7.89 -6.53 -10.52
C ASP A 39 -9.04 -7.44 -10.94
N HIS A 40 -9.11 -7.80 -12.21
CA HIS A 40 -10.19 -8.62 -12.76
C HIS A 40 -10.24 -10.01 -12.09
N ARG A 41 -9.09 -10.66 -11.95
CA ARG A 41 -9.01 -11.99 -11.32
C ARG A 41 -9.42 -12.00 -9.86
N LEU A 42 -9.12 -10.93 -9.15
CA LEU A 42 -9.49 -10.80 -7.73
C LEU A 42 -10.83 -10.07 -7.52
N GLY A 43 -11.38 -9.45 -8.56
CA GLY A 43 -12.61 -8.65 -8.48
C GLY A 43 -12.47 -7.46 -7.53
N LEU A 44 -11.30 -6.79 -7.51
CA LEU A 44 -10.96 -5.79 -6.50
C LEU A 44 -11.78 -4.50 -6.67
N VAL A 45 -11.59 -3.81 -7.79
CA VAL A 45 -12.23 -2.51 -8.05
C VAL A 45 -13.73 -2.67 -8.28
N GLU A 46 -14.15 -3.77 -8.92
CA GLU A 46 -15.58 -4.07 -9.11
C GLU A 46 -16.29 -4.23 -7.77
N SER A 47 -15.71 -4.97 -6.82
CA SER A 47 -16.28 -5.15 -5.49
C SER A 47 -16.30 -3.87 -4.66
N LEU A 48 -15.32 -2.99 -4.86
CA LEU A 48 -15.28 -1.67 -4.25
C LEU A 48 -16.41 -0.79 -4.83
N ALA A 49 -16.47 -0.66 -6.16
CA ALA A 49 -17.46 0.17 -6.85
C ALA A 49 -18.90 -0.25 -6.53
N ALA A 50 -19.18 -1.55 -6.42
CA ALA A 50 -20.51 -2.08 -6.12
C ALA A 50 -21.05 -1.70 -4.73
N ARG A 51 -20.19 -1.29 -3.80
CA ARG A 51 -20.57 -0.88 -2.44
C ARG A 51 -20.66 0.63 -2.26
N LEU A 52 -20.22 1.40 -3.23
CA LEU A 52 -20.22 2.86 -3.17
C LEU A 52 -21.59 3.43 -3.50
N HIS A 53 -21.96 4.48 -2.79
CA HIS A 53 -23.11 5.29 -3.14
C HIS A 53 -22.71 6.32 -4.21
N ASP A 54 -23.43 6.30 -5.33
CA ASP A 54 -23.29 7.28 -6.41
C ASP A 54 -24.49 8.25 -6.38
N PRO A 55 -24.31 9.51 -5.99
CA PRO A 55 -25.39 10.48 -5.91
C PRO A 55 -25.77 11.07 -7.28
N ARG A 56 -25.04 10.75 -8.34
CA ARG A 56 -25.26 11.33 -9.68
C ARG A 56 -26.53 10.76 -10.32
N ARG A 57 -27.16 11.56 -11.11
CA ARG A 57 -28.31 11.12 -11.94
C ARG A 57 -27.87 10.10 -12.98
N PRO A 58 -28.48 8.89 -13.03
CA PRO A 58 -28.04 7.81 -13.92
C PRO A 58 -28.01 8.17 -15.41
N ASP A 59 -28.98 9.02 -15.85
CA ASP A 59 -29.12 9.50 -17.23
C ASP A 59 -27.99 10.45 -17.67
N LEU A 60 -27.26 11.05 -16.71
CA LEU A 60 -26.18 12.00 -16.97
C LEU A 60 -24.79 11.43 -16.74
N ILE A 61 -24.69 10.16 -16.36
CA ILE A 61 -23.41 9.51 -16.09
C ILE A 61 -22.71 9.15 -17.41
N ARG A 62 -21.63 9.86 -17.72
CA ARG A 62 -20.74 9.52 -18.85
C ARG A 62 -19.74 8.43 -18.47
N TYR A 63 -19.14 8.52 -17.27
CA TYR A 63 -18.18 7.57 -16.74
C TYR A 63 -18.75 6.98 -15.44
N THR A 64 -18.82 5.68 -15.32
CA THR A 64 -19.25 4.97 -14.12
C THR A 64 -18.23 5.12 -13.00
N LEU A 65 -18.64 4.91 -11.73
CA LEU A 65 -17.67 4.87 -10.62
C LEU A 65 -16.59 3.81 -10.82
N LEU A 66 -16.95 2.68 -11.41
CA LEU A 66 -16.01 1.61 -11.73
C LEU A 66 -14.91 2.08 -12.71
N GLU A 67 -15.29 2.75 -13.78
CA GLU A 67 -14.35 3.28 -14.78
C GLU A 67 -13.46 4.38 -14.17
N LEU A 68 -14.02 5.28 -13.38
CA LEU A 68 -13.27 6.33 -12.71
C LEU A 68 -12.26 5.78 -11.70
N LEU A 69 -12.67 4.79 -10.89
CA LEU A 69 -11.80 4.13 -9.92
C LEU A 69 -10.68 3.34 -10.62
N ARG A 70 -10.98 2.58 -11.67
CA ARG A 70 -9.96 1.87 -12.46
C ARG A 70 -8.92 2.83 -13.01
N GLN A 71 -9.37 3.93 -13.64
CA GLN A 71 -8.47 4.93 -14.19
C GLN A 71 -7.55 5.50 -13.10
N ARG A 72 -8.11 5.91 -11.94
CA ARG A 72 -7.33 6.51 -10.86
C ARG A 72 -6.35 5.51 -10.23
N LEU A 73 -6.82 4.31 -9.88
CA LEU A 73 -6.00 3.30 -9.21
C LEU A 73 -4.89 2.76 -10.11
N TYR A 74 -5.16 2.58 -11.41
CA TYR A 74 -4.12 2.12 -12.34
C TYR A 74 -3.10 3.22 -12.62
N ALA A 75 -3.52 4.48 -12.77
CA ALA A 75 -2.59 5.60 -12.89
C ALA A 75 -1.66 5.71 -11.67
N LEU A 76 -2.21 5.63 -10.44
CA LEU A 76 -1.43 5.59 -9.21
C LEU A 76 -0.47 4.38 -9.18
N GLY A 77 -0.94 3.19 -9.54
CA GLY A 77 -0.12 1.97 -9.61
C GLY A 77 1.02 2.06 -10.63
N LEU A 78 0.83 2.81 -11.70
CA LEU A 78 1.86 3.15 -12.70
C LEU A 78 2.83 4.24 -12.22
N GLY A 79 2.59 4.85 -11.04
CA GLY A 79 3.43 5.91 -10.47
C GLY A 79 3.04 7.34 -10.85
N TYR A 80 1.82 7.55 -11.35
CA TYR A 80 1.28 8.89 -11.63
C TYR A 80 0.45 9.36 -10.43
N SER A 81 1.09 10.04 -9.49
CA SER A 81 0.45 10.48 -8.24
C SER A 81 -0.39 11.75 -8.39
N ALA A 82 0.02 12.67 -9.27
CA ALA A 82 -0.71 13.90 -9.51
C ALA A 82 -2.00 13.66 -10.32
N GLN A 83 -3.04 14.42 -10.00
CA GLN A 83 -4.30 14.33 -10.76
C GLN A 83 -4.16 14.93 -12.16
N ASP A 84 -3.29 15.91 -12.34
CA ASP A 84 -3.03 16.59 -13.62
C ASP A 84 -2.45 15.64 -14.68
N ASP A 85 -1.74 14.59 -14.26
CA ASP A 85 -1.26 13.53 -15.17
C ASP A 85 -2.41 12.88 -15.96
N LEU A 86 -3.62 12.87 -15.41
CA LEU A 86 -4.77 12.22 -16.01
C LEU A 86 -5.25 12.93 -17.29
N ASP A 87 -4.97 14.22 -17.44
CA ASP A 87 -5.31 14.95 -18.68
C ASP A 87 -4.50 14.46 -19.88
N ARG A 88 -3.29 13.96 -19.65
CA ARG A 88 -2.48 13.29 -20.67
C ARG A 88 -2.82 11.81 -20.79
N LEU A 89 -2.93 11.13 -19.67
CA LEU A 89 -3.20 9.68 -19.62
C LEU A 89 -4.59 9.31 -20.14
N CYS A 90 -5.55 10.24 -20.19
CA CYS A 90 -6.87 9.97 -20.76
C CYS A 90 -6.83 9.59 -22.24
N HIS A 91 -5.74 9.84 -22.94
CA HIS A 91 -5.50 9.47 -24.33
C HIS A 91 -4.70 8.17 -24.49
N ASP A 92 -4.06 7.65 -23.42
CA ASP A 92 -3.20 6.47 -23.51
C ASP A 92 -3.99 5.21 -23.90
N PRO A 93 -3.59 4.52 -25.00
CA PRO A 93 -4.35 3.38 -25.50
C PRO A 93 -4.32 2.15 -24.56
N ALA A 94 -3.23 1.90 -23.83
CA ALA A 94 -3.17 0.79 -22.89
C ALA A 94 -4.06 1.04 -21.67
N LEU A 95 -4.07 2.27 -21.16
CA LEU A 95 -4.94 2.65 -20.05
C LEU A 95 -6.42 2.60 -20.46
N LYS A 96 -6.78 3.03 -21.68
CA LYS A 96 -8.14 2.89 -22.21
C LYS A 96 -8.57 1.43 -22.23
N LEU A 97 -7.73 0.52 -22.73
CA LEU A 97 -8.01 -0.93 -22.73
C LEU A 97 -8.18 -1.50 -21.31
N ALA A 98 -7.37 -1.01 -20.36
CA ALA A 98 -7.44 -1.47 -18.97
C ALA A 98 -8.70 -0.98 -18.25
N VAL A 99 -9.17 0.23 -18.54
CA VAL A 99 -10.33 0.84 -17.86
C VAL A 99 -11.65 0.34 -18.40
N TRP A 100 -11.78 0.22 -19.71
CA TRP A 100 -13.06 -0.11 -20.36
C TRP A 100 -13.22 -1.60 -20.62
N ASP A 101 -14.47 -2.08 -20.47
CA ASP A 101 -14.87 -3.44 -20.84
C ASP A 101 -15.44 -3.51 -22.28
N ARG A 102 -15.50 -2.37 -22.99
CA ARG A 102 -16.05 -2.24 -24.35
C ARG A 102 -14.94 -2.22 -25.39
N TYR A 103 -15.25 -2.77 -26.57
CA TYR A 103 -14.34 -2.88 -27.71
C TYR A 103 -14.94 -2.19 -28.93
N GLY A 104 -14.08 -1.57 -29.74
CA GLY A 104 -14.47 -1.01 -31.02
C GLY A 104 -13.59 0.17 -31.43
N GLU A 105 -13.77 0.65 -32.67
CA GLU A 105 -13.08 1.86 -33.17
C GLU A 105 -13.47 3.11 -32.39
N GLU A 106 -14.72 3.16 -31.94
CA GLU A 106 -15.24 4.23 -31.08
C GLU A 106 -14.45 4.36 -29.80
N THR A 107 -13.99 3.23 -29.21
CA THR A 107 -13.17 3.24 -27.99
C THR A 107 -11.80 3.87 -28.21
N ALA A 108 -11.21 3.71 -29.38
CA ALA A 108 -9.92 4.32 -29.71
C ALA A 108 -10.04 5.85 -29.88
N ALA A 109 -11.15 6.33 -30.40
CA ALA A 109 -11.43 7.76 -30.62
C ALA A 109 -11.85 8.49 -29.32
N GLU A 110 -12.51 7.79 -28.39
CA GLU A 110 -12.94 8.37 -27.13
C GLU A 110 -11.77 8.54 -26.16
N ARG A 111 -11.88 9.52 -25.27
CA ARG A 111 -10.93 9.74 -24.16
C ARG A 111 -11.52 9.27 -22.84
N LEU A 112 -10.67 8.83 -21.93
CA LEU A 112 -11.01 8.61 -20.53
C LEU A 112 -11.38 9.94 -19.84
N SER A 113 -11.70 9.87 -18.57
CA SER A 113 -12.05 11.05 -17.80
C SER A 113 -10.84 11.99 -17.61
N SER A 114 -11.11 13.29 -17.66
CA SER A 114 -10.13 14.34 -17.40
C SER A 114 -9.95 14.59 -15.89
N GLN A 115 -8.91 15.34 -15.53
CA GLN A 115 -8.62 15.75 -14.16
C GLN A 115 -9.84 16.33 -13.41
N PRO A 116 -10.64 17.28 -13.96
CA PRO A 116 -11.81 17.79 -13.24
C PRO A 116 -12.89 16.74 -12.96
N THR A 117 -13.01 15.71 -13.82
CA THR A 117 -13.94 14.61 -13.59
C THR A 117 -13.43 13.69 -12.48
N GLN A 118 -12.12 13.49 -12.40
CA GLN A 118 -11.50 12.74 -11.31
C GLN A 118 -11.56 13.48 -9.97
N SER A 119 -11.46 14.81 -9.97
CA SER A 119 -11.69 15.60 -8.76
C SER A 119 -13.12 15.41 -8.23
N ARG A 120 -14.13 15.36 -9.11
CA ARG A 120 -15.51 15.04 -8.70
C ARG A 120 -15.66 13.62 -8.17
N LEU A 121 -14.87 12.66 -8.65
CA LEU A 121 -14.83 11.32 -8.01
C LEU A 121 -14.37 11.43 -6.56
N ILE A 122 -13.28 12.14 -6.29
CA ILE A 122 -12.77 12.34 -4.92
C ILE A 122 -13.85 13.00 -4.05
N ASP A 123 -14.52 14.02 -4.56
CA ASP A 123 -15.63 14.71 -3.92
C ASP A 123 -16.79 13.73 -3.56
N ILE A 124 -17.25 12.91 -4.50
CA ILE A 124 -18.28 11.88 -4.27
C ILE A 124 -17.87 10.89 -3.17
N LEU A 125 -16.60 10.47 -3.17
CA LEU A 125 -16.10 9.52 -2.18
C LEU A 125 -15.95 10.17 -0.80
N ALA A 126 -15.51 11.43 -0.75
CA ALA A 126 -15.19 12.15 0.48
C ALA A 126 -16.43 12.63 1.22
N HIS A 127 -17.44 13.14 0.53
CA HIS A 127 -18.61 13.77 1.18
C HIS A 127 -19.65 12.77 1.66
N HIS A 128 -19.59 11.51 1.24
CA HIS A 128 -20.46 10.46 1.77
C HIS A 128 -19.69 9.57 2.77
N ARG A 129 -20.06 9.64 4.07
CA ARG A 129 -19.37 8.89 5.14
C ARG A 129 -19.26 7.39 4.83
N GLY A 130 -20.35 6.78 4.34
CA GLY A 130 -20.35 5.36 3.97
C GLY A 130 -19.33 5.03 2.87
N ASN A 131 -19.13 5.93 1.90
CA ASN A 131 -18.13 5.74 0.85
C ASN A 131 -16.71 5.74 1.45
N ARG A 132 -16.38 6.66 2.35
CA ARG A 132 -15.06 6.68 3.02
C ARG A 132 -14.81 5.41 3.80
N GLU A 133 -15.82 4.91 4.52
CA GLU A 133 -15.72 3.63 5.24
C GLU A 133 -15.49 2.45 4.28
N VAL A 134 -16.22 2.40 3.17
CA VAL A 134 -16.06 1.36 2.12
C VAL A 134 -14.67 1.40 1.49
N VAL A 135 -14.13 2.59 1.16
CA VAL A 135 -12.77 2.72 0.59
C VAL A 135 -11.71 2.30 1.62
N ARG A 136 -11.88 2.64 2.88
CA ARG A 136 -10.97 2.23 3.96
C ARG A 136 -10.98 0.72 4.18
N ASP A 137 -12.16 0.12 4.20
CA ASP A 137 -12.34 -1.32 4.36
C ASP A 137 -11.76 -2.13 3.20
N ALA A 138 -11.72 -1.55 2.00
CA ALA A 138 -11.17 -2.20 0.82
C ALA A 138 -9.69 -2.61 0.98
N LEU A 139 -8.89 -1.93 1.83
CA LEU A 139 -7.51 -2.32 2.10
C LEU A 139 -7.44 -3.76 2.63
N GLY A 140 -8.19 -4.08 3.68
CA GLY A 140 -8.27 -5.43 4.23
C GLY A 140 -8.97 -6.42 3.30
N ASP A 141 -10.06 -6.00 2.64
CA ASP A 141 -10.81 -6.84 1.70
C ASP A 141 -9.95 -7.31 0.52
N TRP A 142 -9.08 -6.45 0.00
CA TRP A 142 -8.19 -6.79 -1.13
C TRP A 142 -7.12 -7.79 -0.71
N LEU A 143 -6.51 -7.62 0.45
CA LEU A 143 -5.57 -8.59 1.01
C LEU A 143 -6.25 -9.95 1.25
N HIS A 144 -7.48 -9.95 1.76
CA HIS A 144 -8.25 -11.18 1.97
C HIS A 144 -8.55 -11.91 0.65
N ARG A 145 -8.93 -11.17 -0.41
CA ARG A 145 -9.15 -11.77 -1.73
C ARG A 145 -7.87 -12.38 -2.30
N TRP A 146 -6.76 -11.69 -2.15
CA TRP A 146 -5.47 -12.19 -2.60
C TRP A 146 -5.04 -13.44 -1.83
N VAL A 147 -5.06 -13.42 -0.50
CA VAL A 147 -4.73 -14.59 0.33
C VAL A 147 -5.59 -15.80 -0.09
N ARG A 148 -6.86 -15.60 -0.37
CA ARG A 148 -7.75 -16.68 -0.82
C ARG A 148 -7.49 -17.15 -2.25
N ALA A 149 -7.04 -16.29 -3.13
CA ALA A 149 -6.77 -16.65 -4.53
C ALA A 149 -5.46 -17.41 -4.70
N THR A 150 -4.46 -17.11 -3.85
CA THR A 150 -3.10 -17.62 -3.96
C THR A 150 -2.78 -18.71 -2.95
N GLY A 151 -3.49 -18.78 -1.81
CA GLY A 151 -3.28 -19.75 -0.76
C GLY A 151 -4.10 -21.03 -0.92
N ALA A 152 -3.58 -22.16 -0.39
CA ALA A 152 -4.34 -23.41 -0.25
C ALA A 152 -5.45 -23.26 0.82
N ASP A 153 -5.18 -22.48 1.84
CA ASP A 153 -6.07 -22.18 2.96
C ASP A 153 -6.68 -20.79 2.82
N ARG A 154 -7.86 -20.60 3.42
CA ARG A 154 -8.56 -19.31 3.41
C ARG A 154 -7.91 -18.24 4.28
N ARG A 155 -6.91 -18.61 5.07
CA ARG A 155 -6.14 -17.74 5.98
C ARG A 155 -4.68 -18.20 6.00
N VAL A 156 -3.77 -17.28 6.26
CA VAL A 156 -2.37 -17.62 6.55
C VAL A 156 -2.26 -18.19 7.97
N ARG A 157 -1.27 -19.06 8.20
CA ARG A 157 -1.08 -19.65 9.54
C ARG A 157 -0.69 -18.62 10.57
N GLN A 158 0.28 -17.78 10.23
CA GLN A 158 0.82 -16.74 11.10
C GLN A 158 1.06 -15.45 10.33
N ALA A 159 0.80 -14.32 10.99
CA ALA A 159 1.11 -13.01 10.47
C ALA A 159 1.69 -12.11 11.55
N THR A 160 2.34 -11.04 11.13
CA THR A 160 2.70 -9.91 11.99
C THR A 160 2.04 -8.64 11.47
N ILE A 161 1.51 -7.87 12.38
CA ILE A 161 0.92 -6.55 12.13
C ILE A 161 1.85 -5.49 12.66
N ASP A 162 2.34 -4.62 11.79
CA ASP A 162 3.05 -3.42 12.19
C ASP A 162 2.11 -2.23 12.19
N ILE A 163 2.15 -1.44 13.25
CA ILE A 163 1.38 -0.20 13.37
C ILE A 163 2.34 0.94 13.54
N ASP A 164 2.18 1.97 12.72
CA ASP A 164 2.96 3.19 12.80
C ASP A 164 2.17 4.42 12.36
N SER A 165 2.77 5.57 12.59
CA SER A 165 2.33 6.84 12.03
C SER A 165 3.50 7.49 11.30
N PHE A 166 3.22 8.16 10.21
CA PHE A 166 4.25 8.86 9.47
C PHE A 166 3.75 10.25 9.03
N PRO A 167 4.63 11.25 8.97
CA PRO A 167 4.26 12.57 8.52
C PRO A 167 4.10 12.58 6.99
N ILE A 168 3.05 13.22 6.51
CA ILE A 168 2.90 13.56 5.10
C ILE A 168 2.96 15.08 5.04
N GLU A 169 4.05 15.59 4.50
CA GLU A 169 4.25 17.01 4.32
C GLU A 169 3.30 17.56 3.28
N VAL A 170 2.73 18.73 3.56
CA VAL A 170 1.79 19.41 2.67
C VAL A 170 2.15 20.87 2.51
N PHE A 171 1.91 21.37 1.30
CA PHE A 171 2.24 22.71 0.90
C PHE A 171 0.96 23.49 0.64
N GLY A 172 0.54 24.32 1.57
CA GLY A 172 -0.66 25.13 1.43
C GLY A 172 -1.53 25.15 2.69
N ARG A 173 -2.69 25.81 2.55
CA ARG A 173 -3.68 25.92 3.63
C ARG A 173 -4.73 24.81 3.46
N GLN A 174 -4.49 23.69 4.08
CA GLN A 174 -5.38 22.53 4.02
C GLN A 174 -6.03 22.32 5.37
N GLU A 175 -7.31 21.96 5.38
CA GLU A 175 -8.05 21.64 6.60
C GLU A 175 -7.38 20.49 7.35
N GLY A 176 -7.09 20.68 8.65
CA GLY A 176 -6.44 19.68 9.50
C GLY A 176 -4.93 19.53 9.33
N ALA A 177 -4.31 20.17 8.35
CA ALA A 177 -2.87 20.29 8.28
C ALA A 177 -2.37 21.23 9.38
N ALA A 178 -1.31 20.86 10.09
CA ALA A 178 -0.75 21.64 11.16
C ALA A 178 0.78 21.48 11.23
N TYR A 179 1.44 22.51 11.79
CA TYR A 179 2.86 22.44 12.03
C TYR A 179 3.17 21.38 13.10
N ASN A 180 4.06 20.48 12.76
CA ASN A 180 4.57 19.46 13.68
C ASN A 180 6.00 19.81 14.08
N GLY A 181 6.21 20.15 15.35
CA GLY A 181 7.51 20.59 15.84
C GLY A 181 8.60 19.52 15.79
N TYR A 182 8.24 18.24 15.86
CA TYR A 182 9.18 17.13 15.75
C TYR A 182 9.70 16.99 14.29
N HIS A 183 8.83 17.15 13.31
CA HIS A 183 9.19 17.04 11.88
C HIS A 183 9.57 18.39 11.27
N GLN A 184 9.38 19.51 11.98
CA GLN A 184 9.64 20.88 11.54
C GLN A 184 8.96 21.25 10.20
N ALA A 185 7.78 20.69 9.96
CA ALA A 185 7.00 20.86 8.73
C ALA A 185 5.51 20.95 9.01
N VAL A 186 4.76 21.51 8.05
CA VAL A 186 3.28 21.41 8.06
C VAL A 186 2.90 20.08 7.47
N THR A 187 2.22 19.24 8.26
CA THR A 187 1.97 17.85 7.89
C THR A 187 0.54 17.42 8.21
N TYR A 188 0.13 16.30 7.63
CA TYR A 188 -0.79 15.34 8.24
C TYR A 188 0.00 14.25 8.95
N HIS A 189 -0.63 13.54 9.90
CA HIS A 189 0.02 12.48 10.67
C HIS A 189 -0.85 11.21 10.72
N PRO A 190 -1.03 10.51 9.57
CA PRO A 190 -1.86 9.32 9.48
C PRO A 190 -1.35 8.16 10.34
N LEU A 191 -2.29 7.33 10.82
CA LEU A 191 -2.03 5.99 11.33
C LEU A 191 -2.15 4.99 10.18
N VAL A 192 -1.23 4.05 10.12
CA VAL A 192 -1.26 2.95 9.16
C VAL A 192 -0.92 1.63 9.84
N ALA A 193 -1.55 0.56 9.35
CA ALA A 193 -1.23 -0.80 9.75
C ALA A 193 -0.87 -1.62 8.51
N SER A 194 0.22 -2.38 8.59
CA SER A 194 0.58 -3.35 7.57
C SER A 194 0.28 -4.76 8.03
N PHE A 195 0.06 -5.64 7.07
CA PHE A 195 -0.08 -7.07 7.25
C PHE A 195 1.10 -7.76 6.57
N CYS A 196 1.79 -8.61 7.32
CA CYS A 196 2.93 -9.38 6.83
C CYS A 196 2.73 -10.86 7.18
N ALA A 197 2.51 -11.71 6.19
CA ALA A 197 2.37 -13.14 6.39
C ALA A 197 3.74 -13.74 6.78
N GLY A 198 3.76 -14.58 7.84
CA GLY A 198 4.98 -15.21 8.35
C GLY A 198 5.93 -14.31 9.13
N GLY A 199 5.55 -13.08 9.43
CA GLY A 199 6.33 -12.20 10.31
C GLY A 199 7.51 -11.47 9.67
N HIS A 200 7.67 -11.54 8.34
CA HIS A 200 8.74 -10.88 7.61
C HIS A 200 8.25 -10.09 6.42
N TYR A 201 8.84 -8.93 6.20
CA TYR A 201 8.65 -8.16 4.98
C TYR A 201 9.58 -8.61 3.85
N ASP A 202 10.73 -9.18 4.17
CA ASP A 202 11.71 -9.65 3.18
C ASP A 202 11.18 -10.92 2.49
N SER A 203 10.42 -10.69 1.40
CA SER A 203 9.75 -11.73 0.64
C SER A 203 10.71 -12.72 -0.01
N ALA A 204 11.92 -12.29 -0.33
CA ALA A 204 12.87 -13.09 -1.09
C ALA A 204 13.62 -14.13 -0.26
N LYS A 205 13.86 -13.85 1.04
CA LYS A 205 14.73 -14.70 1.88
C LYS A 205 14.00 -15.81 2.63
N ASP A 206 12.73 -15.63 2.99
CA ASP A 206 12.04 -16.50 3.93
C ASP A 206 10.88 -17.33 3.33
N GLY A 207 10.71 -17.30 2.01
CA GLY A 207 9.61 -18.04 1.36
C GLY A 207 8.21 -17.54 1.73
N CYS A 208 8.11 -16.46 2.47
CA CYS A 208 6.84 -15.90 2.92
C CYS A 208 6.33 -14.85 1.93
N ARG A 209 5.48 -15.29 1.04
CA ARG A 209 5.16 -14.63 -0.24
C ARG A 209 3.73 -14.18 -0.37
N LEU A 210 2.90 -14.44 0.65
CA LEU A 210 1.46 -14.19 0.57
C LEU A 210 1.03 -13.17 1.61
N GLY A 211 0.31 -12.14 1.17
CA GLY A 211 -0.42 -11.26 2.04
C GLY A 211 0.33 -10.04 2.60
N ASN A 212 1.36 -9.54 1.92
CA ASN A 212 2.04 -8.32 2.37
C ASN A 212 1.40 -7.06 1.78
N GLY A 213 0.92 -6.15 2.62
CA GLY A 213 0.33 -4.89 2.18
C GLY A 213 -0.21 -4.05 3.33
N PHE A 214 -0.74 -2.89 3.02
CA PHE A 214 -1.43 -2.05 3.99
C PHE A 214 -2.82 -2.62 4.30
N LEU A 215 -3.07 -2.85 5.58
CA LEU A 215 -4.29 -3.47 6.09
C LEU A 215 -5.38 -2.45 6.43
N HIS A 216 -4.97 -1.33 7.00
CA HIS A 216 -5.87 -0.27 7.46
C HIS A 216 -5.12 1.06 7.53
N ALA A 217 -5.84 2.17 7.35
CA ALA A 217 -5.28 3.50 7.47
C ALA A 217 -6.33 4.50 7.95
N LEU A 218 -5.87 5.55 8.63
CA LEU A 218 -6.69 6.65 9.12
C LEU A 218 -5.90 7.94 8.98
N LEU A 219 -6.38 8.90 8.18
CA LEU A 219 -5.81 10.24 8.14
C LEU A 219 -6.09 10.96 9.47
N ARG A 220 -5.10 11.67 10.01
CA ARG A 220 -5.20 12.48 11.21
C ARG A 220 -4.62 13.87 10.97
N GLN A 221 -5.03 14.82 11.81
CA GLN A 221 -4.45 16.17 11.79
C GLN A 221 -2.94 16.12 12.09
N GLY A 222 -2.20 17.16 11.67
CA GLY A 222 -0.76 17.17 11.77
C GLY A 222 -0.20 17.32 13.18
N ASN A 223 -0.94 17.96 14.09
CA ASN A 223 -0.54 18.26 15.46
C ASN A 223 -1.10 17.29 16.52
N VAL A 224 -1.68 16.15 16.10
CA VAL A 224 -2.19 15.16 17.06
C VAL A 224 -1.04 14.40 17.73
N HIS A 225 -1.25 13.99 18.97
CA HIS A 225 -0.35 13.07 19.64
C HIS A 225 -0.31 11.72 18.93
N THR A 226 0.84 11.05 18.91
CA THR A 226 1.02 9.78 18.21
C THR A 226 -0.02 8.73 18.59
N ALA A 227 -0.39 8.67 19.88
CA ALA A 227 -1.36 7.69 20.39
C ALA A 227 -2.85 8.08 20.17
N ASP A 228 -3.14 9.29 19.69
CA ASP A 228 -4.52 9.73 19.51
C ASP A 228 -5.27 8.82 18.52
N GLY A 229 -6.42 8.28 18.99
CA GLY A 229 -7.27 7.40 18.19
C GLY A 229 -6.77 5.97 18.02
N ILE A 230 -5.60 5.62 18.57
CA ILE A 230 -4.96 4.30 18.39
C ILE A 230 -5.86 3.14 18.84
N ARG A 231 -6.57 3.23 19.95
CA ARG A 231 -7.41 2.12 20.45
C ARG A 231 -8.55 1.78 19.50
N ARG A 232 -9.21 2.78 18.91
CA ARG A 232 -10.26 2.54 17.90
C ARG A 232 -9.65 1.98 16.62
N PHE A 233 -8.51 2.53 16.20
CA PHE A 233 -7.76 2.04 15.06
C PHE A 233 -7.35 0.58 15.25
N LEU A 234 -6.74 0.24 16.40
CA LEU A 234 -6.31 -1.12 16.75
C LEU A 234 -7.46 -2.12 16.68
N ARG A 235 -8.63 -1.80 17.25
CA ARG A 235 -9.81 -2.69 17.18
C ARG A 235 -10.19 -3.03 15.74
N ASN A 236 -10.19 -2.06 14.84
CA ASN A 236 -10.48 -2.30 13.43
C ASN A 236 -9.39 -3.18 12.78
N VAL A 237 -8.12 -2.93 13.09
CA VAL A 237 -6.98 -3.73 12.62
C VAL A 237 -7.11 -5.17 13.08
N LEU A 238 -7.40 -5.41 14.37
CA LEU A 238 -7.52 -6.77 14.92
C LEU A 238 -8.67 -7.57 14.29
N VAL A 239 -9.81 -6.92 14.03
CA VAL A 239 -10.93 -7.55 13.31
C VAL A 239 -10.47 -8.02 11.92
N ARG A 240 -9.80 -7.17 11.17
CA ARG A 240 -9.30 -7.49 9.82
C ARG A 240 -8.19 -8.55 9.84
N ALA A 241 -7.28 -8.47 10.80
CA ALA A 241 -6.21 -9.46 10.95
C ALA A 241 -6.76 -10.86 11.21
N ARG A 242 -7.82 -11.00 12.02
CA ARG A 242 -8.51 -12.29 12.28
C ARG A 242 -9.17 -12.92 11.04
N GLU A 243 -9.57 -12.10 10.08
CA GLU A 243 -10.08 -12.59 8.79
C GLU A 243 -8.98 -13.17 7.91
N LEU A 244 -7.74 -12.68 8.07
CA LEU A 244 -6.59 -12.98 7.21
C LEU A 244 -5.68 -14.08 7.76
N ALA A 245 -5.53 -14.19 9.09
CA ALA A 245 -4.59 -15.10 9.74
C ALA A 245 -5.25 -15.91 10.85
N TRP A 246 -4.74 -17.14 11.07
CA TRP A 246 -5.13 -17.95 12.22
C TRP A 246 -4.52 -17.45 13.53
N THR A 247 -3.25 -17.06 13.47
CA THR A 247 -2.53 -16.42 14.57
C THR A 247 -1.80 -15.21 14.05
N PHE A 248 -1.68 -14.18 14.86
CA PHE A 248 -0.87 -13.02 14.53
C PHE A 248 -0.37 -12.35 15.81
N ASP A 249 0.67 -11.58 15.65
CA ASP A 249 1.24 -10.72 16.67
C ASP A 249 1.32 -9.26 16.17
N VAL A 250 1.50 -8.34 17.09
CA VAL A 250 1.53 -6.90 16.80
C VAL A 250 2.88 -6.33 17.23
N ARG A 251 3.53 -5.55 16.34
CA ARG A 251 4.72 -4.76 16.67
C ARG A 251 4.36 -3.29 16.69
N ILE A 252 4.72 -2.62 17.77
CA ILE A 252 4.40 -1.20 17.97
C ILE A 252 5.64 -0.42 18.44
N ASP A 253 5.69 0.86 18.07
CA ASP A 253 6.73 1.75 18.51
C ASP A 253 6.46 2.32 19.91
N ALA A 254 7.46 2.96 20.51
CA ALA A 254 7.38 3.62 21.82
C ALA A 254 6.27 4.70 21.92
N GLY A 255 5.85 5.23 20.78
CA GLY A 255 4.72 6.17 20.71
C GLY A 255 3.37 5.56 21.03
N PHE A 256 3.24 4.22 20.91
CA PHE A 256 1.98 3.49 21.07
C PHE A 256 1.95 2.54 22.28
N THR A 257 3.06 2.38 23.00
CA THR A 257 3.14 1.49 24.18
C THR A 257 2.54 2.16 25.42
N GLU A 258 1.29 2.57 25.34
CA GLU A 258 0.51 3.09 26.44
C GLU A 258 -0.28 1.98 27.12
N GLY A 259 -0.53 2.10 28.44
CA GLY A 259 -1.26 1.09 29.22
C GLY A 259 -2.53 0.59 28.53
N PRO A 260 -3.47 1.45 28.13
CA PRO A 260 -4.71 1.02 27.52
C PRO A 260 -4.55 0.23 26.21
N VAL A 261 -3.45 0.46 25.46
CA VAL A 261 -3.17 -0.30 24.21
C VAL A 261 -2.63 -1.69 24.54
N LEU A 262 -1.73 -1.78 25.50
CA LEU A 262 -1.15 -3.05 25.94
C LEU A 262 -2.21 -3.93 26.63
N ASP A 263 -3.09 -3.30 27.41
CA ASP A 263 -4.23 -3.97 28.05
C ASP A 263 -5.22 -4.51 27.02
N ASP A 264 -5.61 -3.70 26.02
CA ASP A 264 -6.49 -4.13 24.93
C ASP A 264 -5.89 -5.34 24.18
N LEU A 265 -4.59 -5.33 23.86
CA LEU A 265 -3.91 -6.46 23.20
C LEU A 265 -3.88 -7.72 24.09
N THR A 266 -3.65 -7.55 25.39
CA THR A 266 -3.61 -8.65 26.35
C THR A 266 -5.01 -9.23 26.56
N ASP A 267 -6.02 -8.40 26.77
CA ASP A 267 -7.42 -8.81 26.93
C ASP A 267 -7.96 -9.55 25.69
N GLU A 268 -7.53 -9.14 24.48
CA GLU A 268 -7.86 -9.77 23.21
C GLU A 268 -7.01 -11.03 22.89
N ASN A 269 -6.12 -11.44 23.82
CA ASN A 269 -5.20 -12.56 23.68
C ASN A 269 -4.33 -12.47 22.41
N VAL A 270 -3.87 -11.27 22.09
CA VAL A 270 -2.97 -10.98 20.97
C VAL A 270 -1.58 -10.76 21.50
N HIS A 271 -0.61 -11.50 20.98
CA HIS A 271 0.78 -11.29 21.34
C HIS A 271 1.31 -10.01 20.72
N PHE A 272 2.20 -9.34 21.46
CA PHE A 272 2.82 -8.12 20.99
C PHE A 272 4.26 -7.97 21.46
N VAL A 273 5.02 -7.13 20.79
CA VAL A 273 6.27 -6.57 21.25
C VAL A 273 6.31 -5.08 20.92
N GLY A 274 6.74 -4.28 21.86
CA GLY A 274 6.87 -2.84 21.69
C GLY A 274 8.05 -2.26 22.46
N ARG A 275 8.58 -1.13 21.99
CA ARG A 275 9.56 -0.36 22.73
C ARG A 275 8.83 0.53 23.75
N VAL A 276 9.34 0.63 24.98
CA VAL A 276 8.77 1.50 26.02
C VAL A 276 9.56 2.79 26.12
N LYS A 277 8.88 3.92 26.32
CA LYS A 277 9.54 5.19 26.65
C LYS A 277 10.22 5.06 28.01
N SER A 278 11.47 5.48 28.07
CA SER A 278 12.25 5.46 29.34
C SER A 278 11.62 6.39 30.37
N ASN A 279 11.66 5.97 31.63
CA ASN A 279 11.28 6.76 32.80
C ASN A 279 12.25 6.48 33.96
N ALA A 280 12.13 7.21 35.05
CA ALA A 280 13.05 7.09 36.18
C ALA A 280 13.16 5.67 36.76
N VAL A 281 12.02 4.97 36.90
CA VAL A 281 11.97 3.59 37.39
C VAL A 281 12.72 2.63 36.46
N LEU A 282 12.51 2.75 35.16
CA LEU A 282 13.19 1.94 34.16
C LEU A 282 14.69 2.22 34.12
N GLN A 283 15.12 3.48 34.35
CA GLN A 283 16.53 3.84 34.45
C GLN A 283 17.18 3.23 35.71
N GLU A 284 16.49 3.23 36.85
CA GLU A 284 16.95 2.56 38.05
C GLU A 284 17.10 1.04 37.83
N LEU A 285 16.16 0.41 37.14
CA LEU A 285 16.25 -1.02 36.79
C LEU A 285 17.42 -1.32 35.82
N ALA A 286 17.73 -0.42 34.90
CA ALA A 286 18.86 -0.59 34.00
C ALA A 286 20.22 -0.35 34.64
N ALA A 287 20.33 0.58 35.60
CA ALA A 287 21.60 1.05 36.17
C ALA A 287 22.58 -0.07 36.61
N PRO A 288 22.14 -1.16 37.29
CA PRO A 288 23.04 -2.26 37.66
C PRO A 288 23.66 -3.00 36.46
N HIS A 289 23.07 -2.89 35.27
CA HIS A 289 23.47 -3.63 34.08
C HIS A 289 24.28 -2.81 33.07
N LEU A 290 24.39 -1.49 33.26
CA LEU A 290 25.07 -0.59 32.33
C LEU A 290 26.60 -0.56 32.47
N TRP A 291 27.17 -1.44 33.32
CA TRP A 291 28.61 -1.53 33.50
C TRP A 291 29.24 -2.36 32.38
N ARG A 292 30.32 -1.81 31.81
CA ARG A 292 31.08 -2.54 30.79
C ARG A 292 31.82 -3.70 31.42
N PRO A 293 31.87 -4.85 30.74
CA PRO A 293 32.73 -5.95 31.12
C PRO A 293 34.20 -5.50 31.23
N VAL A 294 34.91 -5.97 32.25
CA VAL A 294 36.34 -5.68 32.42
C VAL A 294 37.12 -6.35 31.29
N GLY A 295 37.96 -5.59 30.59
CA GLY A 295 38.79 -6.10 29.51
C GLY A 295 38.69 -5.24 28.24
N ARG A 296 39.37 -5.71 27.17
CA ARG A 296 39.32 -5.02 25.88
C ARG A 296 37.97 -5.26 25.21
N PRO A 297 37.22 -4.20 24.88
CA PRO A 297 35.94 -4.36 24.19
C PRO A 297 36.12 -5.05 22.83
N PRO A 298 35.13 -5.85 22.38
CA PRO A 298 35.14 -6.41 21.05
C PRO A 298 35.24 -5.31 19.97
N LYS A 299 35.94 -5.59 18.88
CA LYS A 299 36.15 -4.60 17.80
C LYS A 299 34.85 -4.02 17.22
N GLY A 300 33.73 -4.75 17.29
CA GLY A 300 32.42 -4.33 16.79
C GLY A 300 31.48 -3.81 17.87
N GLY A 301 31.96 -3.64 19.11
CA GLY A 301 31.09 -3.40 20.26
C GLY A 301 30.43 -4.68 20.78
N TYR A 302 29.55 -4.55 21.75
CA TYR A 302 28.73 -5.67 22.22
C TYR A 302 27.26 -5.29 22.30
N GLU A 303 26.43 -6.31 22.33
CA GLU A 303 25.00 -6.21 22.53
C GLU A 303 24.61 -7.23 23.59
N ASP A 304 23.82 -6.79 24.55
CA ASP A 304 23.32 -7.68 25.61
C ASP A 304 21.82 -7.53 25.75
N VAL A 305 21.14 -8.66 26.06
CA VAL A 305 19.69 -8.76 26.18
C VAL A 305 19.37 -9.35 27.54
N ILE A 306 18.85 -8.54 28.44
CA ILE A 306 18.66 -8.89 29.84
C ILE A 306 17.17 -8.96 30.17
N GLU A 307 16.76 -10.09 30.74
CA GLU A 307 15.42 -10.28 31.26
C GLU A 307 15.25 -9.57 32.60
N LEU A 308 14.47 -8.50 32.65
CA LEU A 308 14.17 -7.79 33.89
C LEU A 308 12.93 -8.35 34.61
N GLY A 309 12.26 -9.35 34.02
CA GLY A 309 11.08 -9.99 34.60
C GLY A 309 9.78 -9.23 34.36
N SER A 310 8.92 -9.24 35.37
CA SER A 310 7.58 -8.64 35.27
C SER A 310 7.61 -7.18 35.68
N TYR A 311 7.05 -6.31 34.84
CA TYR A 311 6.93 -4.88 35.11
C TYR A 311 5.49 -4.42 34.88
N GLN A 312 4.99 -3.58 35.78
CA GLN A 312 3.67 -2.95 35.66
C GLN A 312 3.77 -1.47 36.01
N ALA A 313 3.55 -0.60 35.03
CA ALA A 313 3.40 0.81 35.31
C ALA A 313 2.05 1.08 36.01
N GLY A 314 1.97 2.16 36.79
CA GLY A 314 0.78 2.47 37.59
C GLY A 314 -0.53 2.63 36.80
N THR A 315 -0.43 2.89 35.49
CA THR A 315 -1.58 3.02 34.58
C THR A 315 -1.96 1.72 33.86
N TRP A 316 -1.18 0.65 34.00
CA TRP A 316 -1.40 -0.62 33.32
C TRP A 316 -2.29 -1.56 34.14
N LYS A 317 -3.25 -2.19 33.52
CA LYS A 317 -4.10 -3.21 34.13
C LYS A 317 -3.35 -4.53 34.33
N HIS A 318 -2.50 -4.88 33.37
CA HIS A 318 -1.74 -6.13 33.37
C HIS A 318 -0.23 -5.85 33.46
N ALA A 319 0.44 -6.67 34.29
CA ALA A 319 1.90 -6.71 34.28
C ALA A 319 2.39 -7.36 32.97
N GLN A 320 3.46 -6.81 32.43
CA GLN A 320 4.06 -7.28 31.17
C GLN A 320 5.51 -7.69 31.40
N ARG A 321 6.03 -8.58 30.60
CA ARG A 321 7.44 -8.96 30.59
C ARG A 321 8.27 -7.83 30.04
N LEU A 322 9.33 -7.46 30.75
CA LEU A 322 10.25 -6.35 30.43
C LEU A 322 11.63 -6.90 30.08
N ILE A 323 12.19 -6.44 29.01
CA ILE A 323 13.51 -6.80 28.50
C ILE A 323 14.34 -5.53 28.32
N LEU A 324 15.55 -5.53 28.88
CA LEU A 324 16.53 -4.48 28.66
C LEU A 324 17.46 -4.91 27.53
N VAL A 325 17.65 -4.04 26.55
CA VAL A 325 18.63 -4.19 25.48
C VAL A 325 19.70 -3.15 25.64
N ILE A 326 20.94 -3.59 25.73
CA ILE A 326 22.13 -2.73 25.87
C ILE A 326 22.93 -2.83 24.56
N ILE A 327 23.29 -1.70 24.01
CA ILE A 327 24.11 -1.60 22.81
C ILE A 327 25.31 -0.72 23.09
N ASP A 328 26.48 -1.28 23.01
CA ASP A 328 27.75 -0.53 23.17
C ASP A 328 28.54 -0.65 21.85
N ARG A 329 28.35 0.30 20.97
CA ARG A 329 29.04 0.36 19.69
C ARG A 329 29.90 1.60 19.58
N PRO A 330 31.13 1.49 19.05
CA PRO A 330 31.95 2.67 18.76
C PRO A 330 31.20 3.58 17.75
N ASP A 331 31.31 4.87 17.98
CA ASP A 331 30.83 5.86 17.03
C ASP A 331 31.48 5.62 15.65
N PRO A 332 30.73 5.54 14.57
CA PRO A 332 31.25 5.24 13.23
C PRO A 332 32.32 6.22 12.74
N GLN A 333 32.25 7.50 13.18
CA GLN A 333 33.12 8.57 12.70
C GLN A 333 34.37 8.69 13.61
N THR A 334 34.14 8.73 14.92
CA THR A 334 35.23 8.95 15.90
C THR A 334 35.92 7.67 16.37
N ARG A 335 35.27 6.50 16.13
CA ARG A 335 35.66 5.17 16.64
C ARG A 335 35.79 5.09 18.17
N GLN A 336 35.25 6.08 18.87
CA GLN A 336 35.25 6.12 20.32
C GLN A 336 33.97 5.48 20.87
N LEU A 337 34.07 4.78 21.96
CA LEU A 337 32.89 4.30 22.68
C LEU A 337 32.23 5.48 23.43
N PRO A 338 30.90 5.54 23.48
CA PRO A 338 30.19 6.51 24.30
C PRO A 338 30.53 6.33 25.78
N LEU A 339 30.33 7.34 26.60
CA LEU A 339 30.63 7.26 28.05
C LEU A 339 29.85 6.12 28.72
N LEU A 340 28.56 6.00 28.38
CA LEU A 340 27.70 4.92 28.82
C LEU A 340 27.12 4.20 27.56
N PRO A 341 26.86 2.88 27.65
CA PRO A 341 26.18 2.16 26.59
C PRO A 341 24.79 2.73 26.32
N ASP A 342 24.38 2.74 25.05
CA ASP A 342 22.99 2.98 24.69
C ASP A 342 22.12 1.83 25.17
N HIS A 343 20.90 2.13 25.61
CA HIS A 343 19.96 1.11 26.04
C HIS A 343 18.52 1.50 25.78
N PHE A 344 17.68 0.49 25.66
CA PHE A 344 16.23 0.65 25.54
C PHE A 344 15.49 -0.56 26.10
N PHE A 345 14.19 -0.41 26.28
CA PHE A 345 13.36 -1.45 26.87
C PHE A 345 12.34 -1.95 25.86
N LEU A 346 12.18 -3.27 25.84
CA LEU A 346 11.08 -3.93 25.15
C LEU A 346 10.07 -4.45 26.17
N VAL A 347 8.81 -4.32 25.84
CA VAL A 347 7.67 -4.85 26.59
C VAL A 347 6.90 -5.84 25.73
N THR A 348 6.45 -6.94 26.34
CA THR A 348 5.73 -8.01 25.64
C THR A 348 4.87 -8.83 26.60
N ASN A 349 3.83 -9.48 26.07
CA ASN A 349 3.07 -10.53 26.77
C ASN A 349 3.49 -11.95 26.35
N TRP A 350 4.51 -12.10 25.50
CA TRP A 350 5.11 -13.42 25.21
C TRP A 350 5.78 -13.98 26.45
N ARG A 351 5.52 -15.26 26.75
CA ARG A 351 6.23 -15.96 27.82
C ARG A 351 7.65 -16.30 27.36
N ALA A 352 8.61 -16.32 28.31
CA ALA A 352 10.02 -16.59 28.01
C ALA A 352 10.27 -17.96 27.37
N GLU A 353 9.48 -18.97 27.77
CA GLU A 353 9.57 -20.33 27.24
C GLU A 353 9.11 -20.42 25.76
N LYS A 354 8.33 -19.45 25.29
CA LYS A 354 7.83 -19.39 23.90
C LYS A 354 8.72 -18.56 23.00
N LYS A 355 9.31 -17.52 23.53
CA LYS A 355 10.18 -16.61 22.78
C LYS A 355 11.17 -15.95 23.74
N SER A 356 12.45 -16.23 23.60
CA SER A 356 13.51 -15.62 24.39
C SER A 356 13.63 -14.11 24.14
N GLY A 357 14.35 -13.40 25.01
CA GLY A 357 14.60 -11.95 24.82
C GLY A 357 15.35 -11.64 23.54
N VAL A 358 16.31 -12.48 23.15
CA VAL A 358 17.07 -12.33 21.90
C VAL A 358 16.13 -12.50 20.68
N GLU A 359 15.30 -13.54 20.65
CA GLU A 359 14.33 -13.75 19.58
C GLU A 359 13.30 -12.62 19.49
N LEU A 360 12.91 -12.04 20.64
CA LEU A 360 12.03 -10.87 20.67
C LEU A 360 12.68 -9.61 20.11
N LEU A 361 13.97 -9.40 20.45
CA LEU A 361 14.75 -8.29 19.90
C LEU A 361 14.87 -8.41 18.36
N GLU A 362 15.22 -9.59 17.86
CA GLU A 362 15.28 -9.84 16.43
C GLU A 362 13.92 -9.63 15.77
N HIS A 363 12.85 -10.12 16.39
CA HIS A 363 11.49 -9.92 15.90
C HIS A 363 11.11 -8.44 15.90
N TYR A 364 11.41 -7.70 16.95
CA TYR A 364 11.16 -6.25 17.02
C TYR A 364 11.94 -5.46 15.97
N ARG A 365 13.21 -5.79 15.75
CA ARG A 365 14.07 -5.12 14.75
C ARG A 365 13.53 -5.22 13.33
N ARG A 366 12.83 -6.28 13.04
CA ARG A 366 12.14 -6.44 11.73
C ARG A 366 11.02 -5.42 11.52
N ARG A 367 10.66 -4.63 12.53
CA ARG A 367 9.79 -3.46 12.37
C ARG A 367 10.41 -2.41 11.43
N GLY A 368 11.73 -2.28 11.35
CA GLY A 368 12.41 -1.41 10.40
C GLY A 368 12.00 -1.65 8.95
N THR A 369 11.64 -2.88 8.60
CA THR A 369 11.12 -3.20 7.26
C THR A 369 9.77 -2.55 6.95
N PHE A 370 9.01 -2.14 7.97
CA PHE A 370 7.78 -1.38 7.76
C PHE A 370 8.08 0.11 7.45
N GLU A 371 9.12 0.68 8.05
CA GLU A 371 9.61 2.01 7.72
C GLU A 371 10.12 2.06 6.26
N ASP A 372 10.83 1.00 5.83
CA ASP A 372 11.25 0.84 4.43
C ASP A 372 10.03 0.79 3.49
N ARG A 373 8.95 0.10 3.88
CA ARG A 373 7.70 0.05 3.10
C ARG A 373 7.03 1.41 3.00
N LEU A 374 7.03 2.19 4.08
CA LEU A 374 6.50 3.56 4.04
C LEU A 374 7.35 4.46 3.13
N GLY A 375 8.66 4.31 3.17
CA GLY A 375 9.60 4.98 2.25
C GLY A 375 9.34 4.58 0.80
N GLU A 376 9.16 3.29 0.54
CA GLU A 376 8.82 2.76 -0.80
C GLU A 376 7.46 3.28 -1.29
N PHE A 377 6.44 3.29 -0.43
CA PHE A 377 5.13 3.85 -0.75
C PHE A 377 5.22 5.31 -1.17
N ASN A 378 5.93 6.12 -0.39
CA ASN A 378 6.15 7.53 -0.71
C ASN A 378 6.90 7.72 -2.03
N ALA A 379 7.90 6.89 -2.31
CA ALA A 379 8.72 6.99 -3.52
C ALA A 379 8.00 6.51 -4.79
N ALA A 380 7.19 5.45 -4.69
CA ALA A 380 6.61 4.76 -5.85
C ALA A 380 5.20 5.24 -6.23
N VAL A 381 4.37 5.56 -5.26
CA VAL A 381 2.98 5.98 -5.46
C VAL A 381 2.78 7.41 -4.97
N GLY A 382 3.36 7.77 -3.85
CA GLY A 382 3.32 9.08 -3.21
C GLY A 382 1.90 9.60 -2.95
N PRO A 383 1.48 9.74 -1.70
CA PRO A 383 0.17 10.32 -1.44
C PRO A 383 0.21 11.82 -1.72
N HIS A 384 -0.22 12.23 -2.91
CA HIS A 384 -0.33 13.64 -3.27
C HIS A 384 -1.62 14.23 -2.66
N LEU A 385 -1.53 14.68 -1.41
CA LEU A 385 -2.65 15.26 -0.67
C LEU A 385 -2.77 16.75 -0.99
N SER A 386 -3.46 17.08 -2.08
CA SER A 386 -3.52 18.43 -2.65
C SER A 386 -4.86 19.14 -2.45
N SER A 387 -5.84 18.47 -1.84
CA SER A 387 -7.16 19.09 -1.61
C SER A 387 -7.14 20.07 -0.43
N PRO A 388 -7.89 21.16 -0.48
CA PRO A 388 -8.14 22.01 0.69
C PRO A 388 -8.94 21.30 1.79
N GLN A 389 -9.70 20.22 1.48
CA GLN A 389 -10.60 19.55 2.40
C GLN A 389 -9.98 18.29 3.02
N PHE A 390 -10.18 18.10 4.33
CA PHE A 390 -9.62 16.98 5.09
C PHE A 390 -10.08 15.61 4.56
N HIS A 391 -11.38 15.43 4.33
CA HIS A 391 -11.93 14.15 3.89
C HIS A 391 -11.55 13.77 2.47
N GLU A 392 -11.30 14.73 1.60
CA GLU A 392 -10.77 14.46 0.26
C GLU A 392 -9.33 13.96 0.34
N ASN A 393 -8.49 14.57 1.20
CA ASN A 393 -7.14 14.09 1.45
C ASN A 393 -7.13 12.68 2.10
N GLU A 394 -8.10 12.37 2.95
CA GLU A 394 -8.27 11.00 3.46
C GLU A 394 -8.54 10.00 2.33
N VAL A 395 -9.42 10.32 1.40
CA VAL A 395 -9.71 9.47 0.23
C VAL A 395 -8.50 9.36 -0.69
N LEU A 396 -7.78 10.44 -0.94
CA LEU A 396 -6.55 10.42 -1.74
C LEU A 396 -5.49 9.50 -1.14
N LEU A 397 -5.29 9.55 0.19
CA LEU A 397 -4.40 8.63 0.90
C LEU A 397 -4.85 7.17 0.73
N LEU A 398 -6.13 6.89 0.96
CA LEU A 398 -6.66 5.53 0.88
C LEU A 398 -6.55 4.95 -0.54
N LEU A 399 -6.86 5.72 -1.58
CA LEU A 399 -6.69 5.29 -2.97
C LEU A 399 -5.22 5.04 -3.32
N SER A 400 -4.29 5.85 -2.80
CA SER A 400 -2.86 5.64 -2.98
C SER A 400 -2.38 4.33 -2.32
N LEU A 401 -2.86 4.03 -1.10
CA LEU A 401 -2.56 2.77 -0.42
C LEU A 401 -3.16 1.55 -1.14
N LEU A 402 -4.37 1.67 -1.69
CA LEU A 402 -4.99 0.62 -2.52
C LEU A 402 -4.18 0.37 -3.80
N ALA A 403 -3.75 1.42 -4.48
CA ALA A 403 -2.92 1.30 -5.68
C ALA A 403 -1.55 0.69 -5.37
N TYR A 404 -0.94 1.06 -4.23
CA TYR A 404 0.28 0.42 -3.74
C TYR A 404 0.06 -1.08 -3.50
N ASN A 405 -1.02 -1.45 -2.81
CA ASN A 405 -1.36 -2.87 -2.60
C ASN A 405 -1.49 -3.59 -3.93
N LEU A 406 -2.25 -3.06 -4.90
CA LEU A 406 -2.45 -3.69 -6.22
C LEU A 406 -1.14 -3.91 -6.97
N ALA A 407 -0.27 -2.90 -7.04
CA ALA A 407 1.02 -3.02 -7.72
C ALA A 407 1.98 -3.97 -6.98
N SER A 408 1.95 -3.95 -5.63
CA SER A 408 2.75 -4.86 -4.79
C SER A 408 2.35 -6.33 -4.93
N LEU A 409 1.07 -6.64 -5.22
CA LEU A 409 0.64 -7.99 -5.52
C LEU A 409 1.41 -8.56 -6.73
N LEU A 410 1.45 -7.81 -7.82
CA LEU A 410 2.17 -8.22 -9.03
C LEU A 410 3.68 -8.32 -8.81
N ARG A 411 4.26 -7.38 -8.08
CA ARG A 411 5.67 -7.41 -7.72
C ARG A 411 6.01 -8.67 -6.93
N THR A 412 5.22 -9.01 -5.90
CA THR A 412 5.42 -10.19 -5.07
C THR A 412 5.35 -11.48 -5.89
N GLU A 413 4.48 -11.58 -6.87
CA GLU A 413 4.41 -12.73 -7.78
C GLU A 413 5.68 -12.85 -8.63
N LEU A 414 6.24 -11.74 -9.09
CA LEU A 414 7.49 -11.73 -9.85
C LEU A 414 8.67 -12.15 -8.96
N GLU A 415 8.83 -11.53 -7.79
CA GLU A 415 9.86 -11.88 -6.79
C GLU A 415 9.83 -13.35 -6.41
N THR A 416 8.62 -13.88 -6.26
CA THR A 416 8.39 -15.30 -5.97
C THR A 416 8.96 -16.21 -7.05
N SER A 417 8.93 -15.77 -8.28
CA SER A 417 9.28 -16.60 -9.43
C SER A 417 10.74 -16.46 -9.85
N ASP A 418 11.31 -15.26 -9.75
CA ASP A 418 12.68 -14.99 -10.16
C ASP A 418 13.70 -14.98 -9.02
N GLY A 419 13.22 -14.97 -7.76
CA GLY A 419 14.06 -14.92 -6.56
C GLY A 419 14.78 -13.59 -6.34
N ALA A 420 14.49 -12.57 -7.16
CA ALA A 420 15.07 -11.25 -7.05
C ALA A 420 14.25 -10.37 -6.10
N CYS A 421 14.92 -9.45 -5.40
CA CYS A 421 14.24 -8.43 -4.60
C CYS A 421 14.01 -7.20 -5.47
N TRP A 422 12.76 -6.77 -5.55
CA TRP A 422 12.31 -5.62 -6.32
C TRP A 422 11.75 -4.54 -5.39
N ASP A 423 12.29 -3.33 -5.42
CA ASP A 423 11.50 -2.19 -4.93
C ASP A 423 10.40 -1.84 -5.94
N LEU A 424 9.31 -1.25 -5.43
CA LEU A 424 8.13 -1.00 -6.26
C LEU A 424 8.41 0.00 -7.39
N LYS A 425 9.27 0.98 -7.15
CA LYS A 425 9.65 1.96 -8.18
C LYS A 425 10.42 1.30 -9.33
N ARG A 426 11.37 0.41 -9.00
CA ARG A 426 12.08 -0.40 -9.99
C ARG A 426 11.10 -1.29 -10.76
N PHE A 427 10.17 -1.94 -10.07
CA PHE A 427 9.12 -2.74 -10.71
C PHE A 427 8.28 -1.91 -11.67
N GLN A 428 7.82 -0.72 -11.26
CA GLN A 428 7.09 0.21 -12.13
C GLN A 428 7.89 0.54 -13.39
N HIS A 429 9.16 0.94 -13.24
CA HIS A 429 10.00 1.34 -14.38
C HIS A 429 10.35 0.19 -15.31
N SER A 430 10.62 -0.99 -14.78
CA SER A 430 11.13 -2.13 -15.57
C SER A 430 10.02 -3.01 -16.15
N VAL A 431 8.83 -3.01 -15.56
CA VAL A 431 7.76 -3.96 -15.91
C VAL A 431 6.47 -3.25 -16.33
N LEU A 432 6.03 -2.26 -15.56
CA LEU A 432 4.75 -1.60 -15.80
C LEU A 432 4.84 -0.48 -16.83
N LYS A 433 5.91 0.33 -16.81
CA LYS A 433 6.17 1.36 -17.85
C LYS A 433 6.76 0.72 -19.10
N ALA A 434 5.98 -0.16 -19.71
CA ALA A 434 6.35 -0.90 -20.90
C ALA A 434 5.88 -0.14 -22.15
N GLY A 435 6.83 0.31 -22.94
CA GLY A 435 6.54 0.92 -24.24
C GLY A 435 5.91 -0.09 -25.21
N GLY A 436 4.90 0.33 -25.94
CA GLY A 436 4.22 -0.53 -26.89
C GLY A 436 3.39 0.20 -27.92
N ARG A 437 2.80 -0.56 -28.82
CA ARG A 437 1.89 -0.08 -29.88
C ARG A 437 0.63 -0.94 -29.92
N LEU A 438 -0.53 -0.30 -29.94
CA LEU A 438 -1.80 -0.97 -30.12
C LEU A 438 -2.07 -1.20 -31.62
N LEU A 439 -2.26 -2.45 -32.00
CA LEU A 439 -2.59 -2.86 -33.37
C LEU A 439 -4.00 -3.42 -33.39
N LYS A 440 -4.74 -3.11 -34.46
CA LYS A 440 -6.00 -3.77 -34.78
C LYS A 440 -5.73 -4.81 -35.88
N HIS A 441 -5.97 -6.06 -35.58
CA HIS A 441 -5.87 -7.12 -36.55
C HIS A 441 -7.20 -7.87 -36.64
N SER A 442 -7.93 -7.66 -37.71
CA SER A 442 -9.27 -8.23 -37.89
C SER A 442 -10.21 -7.82 -36.72
N ARG A 443 -10.69 -8.75 -35.92
CA ARG A 443 -11.57 -8.53 -34.75
C ARG A 443 -10.79 -8.49 -33.40
N ARG A 444 -9.45 -8.46 -33.43
CA ARG A 444 -8.61 -8.51 -32.22
C ARG A 444 -7.83 -7.22 -32.08
N LEU A 445 -7.67 -6.78 -30.84
CA LEU A 445 -6.73 -5.75 -30.45
C LEU A 445 -5.47 -6.44 -29.93
N VAL A 446 -4.31 -6.05 -30.45
CA VAL A 446 -3.01 -6.62 -30.07
C VAL A 446 -2.16 -5.49 -29.55
N LEU A 447 -1.81 -5.53 -28.27
CA LEU A 447 -0.83 -4.64 -27.70
C LEU A 447 0.55 -5.26 -27.88
N MET A 448 1.33 -4.72 -28.84
CA MET A 448 2.70 -5.12 -29.09
C MET A 448 3.62 -4.36 -28.15
N LEU A 449 4.33 -5.07 -27.27
CA LEU A 449 5.23 -4.49 -26.29
C LEU A 449 6.71 -4.60 -26.73
N ALA A 450 7.54 -3.76 -26.13
CA ALA A 450 8.99 -3.84 -26.30
C ALA A 450 9.52 -5.22 -25.82
N ARG A 451 10.47 -5.81 -26.55
CA ARG A 451 11.02 -7.14 -26.22
C ARG A 451 11.65 -7.22 -24.83
N ALA A 452 12.21 -6.13 -24.34
CA ALA A 452 12.89 -6.08 -23.05
C ALA A 452 12.00 -6.50 -21.86
N VAL A 453 10.68 -6.26 -21.92
CA VAL A 453 9.76 -6.61 -20.84
C VAL A 453 9.21 -8.04 -20.95
N THR A 454 9.42 -8.72 -22.06
CA THR A 454 8.83 -10.03 -22.37
C THR A 454 9.05 -11.10 -21.28
N PRO A 455 10.27 -11.28 -20.71
CA PRO A 455 10.49 -12.29 -19.67
C PRO A 455 9.61 -12.07 -18.45
N PHE A 456 9.51 -10.83 -17.96
CA PHE A 456 8.69 -10.48 -16.79
C PHE A 456 7.22 -10.72 -17.05
N TRP A 457 6.75 -10.37 -18.24
CA TRP A 457 5.35 -10.55 -18.64
C TRP A 457 4.96 -12.01 -18.76
N HIS A 458 5.82 -12.88 -19.30
CA HIS A 458 5.59 -14.33 -19.32
C HIS A 458 5.48 -14.90 -17.92
N THR A 459 6.40 -14.51 -17.02
CA THR A 459 6.37 -14.94 -15.62
C THR A 459 5.08 -14.50 -14.94
N LEU A 460 4.71 -13.22 -15.04
CA LEU A 460 3.49 -12.70 -14.43
C LEU A 460 2.23 -13.32 -15.02
N ALA A 461 2.16 -13.52 -16.33
CA ALA A 461 1.03 -14.20 -16.97
C ALA A 461 0.85 -15.63 -16.44
N ALA A 462 1.95 -16.37 -16.28
CA ALA A 462 1.93 -17.71 -15.70
C ALA A 462 1.49 -17.69 -14.23
N CYS A 463 1.93 -16.71 -13.42
CA CYS A 463 1.51 -16.55 -12.04
C CYS A 463 0.01 -16.21 -11.94
N LEU A 464 -0.43 -15.20 -12.67
CA LEU A 464 -1.83 -14.78 -12.70
C LEU A 464 -2.77 -15.90 -13.15
N SER A 465 -2.35 -16.75 -14.12
CA SER A 465 -3.17 -17.87 -14.57
C SER A 465 -3.48 -18.89 -13.48
N ARG A 466 -2.63 -18.99 -12.45
CA ARG A 466 -2.81 -19.88 -11.29
C ARG A 466 -3.74 -19.33 -10.22
N TRP A 467 -4.01 -18.03 -10.24
CA TRP A 467 -4.94 -17.45 -9.29
C TRP A 467 -6.34 -18.01 -9.53
N ARG A 468 -6.95 -18.49 -8.46
CA ARG A 468 -8.31 -19.01 -8.52
C ARG A 468 -9.27 -17.84 -8.62
N LEU A 469 -10.07 -17.81 -9.68
CA LEU A 469 -11.15 -16.84 -9.79
C LEU A 469 -12.10 -17.01 -8.61
N PRO A 470 -12.48 -15.93 -7.90
CA PRO A 470 -13.46 -16.04 -6.84
C PRO A 470 -14.77 -16.55 -7.45
N GLN A 471 -15.31 -17.66 -6.94
CA GLN A 471 -16.73 -17.95 -7.11
C GLN A 471 -17.48 -16.71 -6.66
N ARG A 472 -18.45 -16.22 -7.46
CA ARG A 472 -19.18 -14.95 -7.27
C ARG A 472 -19.32 -14.61 -5.78
N TRP A 473 -18.58 -13.61 -5.34
CA TRP A 473 -18.57 -13.19 -3.96
C TRP A 473 -19.90 -12.49 -3.66
N THR A 474 -20.69 -13.08 -2.77
CA THR A 474 -21.86 -12.40 -2.19
C THR A 474 -21.39 -11.71 -0.92
N PRO A 475 -21.52 -10.38 -0.79
CA PRO A 475 -21.22 -9.69 0.45
C PRO A 475 -22.04 -10.27 1.61
N ARG A 476 -21.39 -10.65 2.71
CA ARG A 476 -22.08 -10.91 3.96
C ARG A 476 -22.42 -9.56 4.61
N GLY A 477 -23.58 -9.02 4.32
CA GLY A 477 -24.11 -7.79 4.89
C GLY A 477 -25.51 -7.49 4.35
N PRO A 478 -26.31 -6.62 4.97
CA PRO A 478 -27.66 -6.36 4.52
C PRO A 478 -27.63 -5.86 3.09
N GLN A 479 -28.15 -6.69 2.20
CA GLN A 479 -28.34 -6.34 0.79
C GLN A 479 -29.32 -5.18 0.68
N ARG A 480 -28.82 -3.94 0.65
CA ARG A 480 -29.56 -2.89 -0.04
C ARG A 480 -29.40 -3.17 -1.52
N ARG A 481 -30.50 -3.58 -2.16
CA ARG A 481 -30.60 -3.72 -3.62
C ARG A 481 -30.20 -2.38 -4.24
N ILE A 482 -28.96 -2.30 -4.73
CA ILE A 482 -28.56 -1.20 -5.61
C ILE A 482 -29.06 -1.58 -6.99
N TRP A 483 -30.00 -0.81 -7.48
CA TRP A 483 -30.51 -0.94 -8.84
C TRP A 483 -29.33 -0.65 -9.80
N MET A 484 -28.91 -1.65 -10.57
CA MET A 484 -27.98 -1.44 -11.67
C MET A 484 -28.80 -1.27 -12.95
N PRO A 485 -28.59 -0.18 -13.71
CA PRO A 485 -29.22 -0.07 -15.02
C PRO A 485 -28.71 -1.20 -15.92
N PRO A 486 -29.57 -1.74 -16.80
CA PRO A 486 -29.14 -2.77 -17.72
C PRO A 486 -28.06 -2.23 -18.67
N PRO A 487 -27.14 -3.08 -19.15
CA PRO A 487 -26.13 -2.66 -20.11
C PRO A 487 -26.84 -2.07 -21.33
N ARG A 488 -26.39 -0.92 -21.80
CA ARG A 488 -26.91 -0.26 -22.99
C ARG A 488 -26.61 -1.15 -24.20
N HIS A 489 -27.52 -2.07 -24.52
CA HIS A 489 -27.57 -2.67 -25.85
C HIS A 489 -28.11 -1.62 -26.80
N ALA A 490 -27.30 -1.27 -27.78
CA ALA A 490 -27.74 -0.45 -28.90
C ALA A 490 -28.94 -1.15 -29.58
N HIS A 491 -30.09 -0.49 -29.56
CA HIS A 491 -31.22 -0.88 -30.39
C HIS A 491 -30.84 -0.65 -31.85
N LEU A 492 -30.40 -1.70 -32.54
CA LEU A 492 -30.44 -1.75 -33.99
C LEU A 492 -31.91 -1.81 -34.40
N LYS A 493 -32.49 -0.69 -34.81
CA LYS A 493 -33.73 -0.66 -35.54
C LYS A 493 -33.45 -1.23 -36.93
N LEU A 494 -33.89 -2.48 -37.16
CA LEU A 494 -34.05 -3.00 -38.48
C LEU A 494 -35.23 -2.24 -39.14
N VAL A 495 -34.91 -1.37 -40.09
CA VAL A 495 -35.89 -0.84 -41.03
C VAL A 495 -35.99 -1.85 -42.16
N LEU A 496 -37.01 -2.71 -42.12
CA LEU A 496 -37.46 -3.47 -43.25
C LEU A 496 -38.18 -2.49 -44.21
N ARG A 497 -37.62 -2.27 -45.39
CA ARG A 497 -38.33 -1.70 -46.51
C ARG A 497 -38.95 -2.86 -47.29
N SER A 498 -40.28 -2.78 -47.45
CA SER A 498 -41.11 -3.49 -48.43
C SER A 498 -40.75 -3.05 -49.82
#